data_61fe0ff688f9ee441dd6f91700b97d7f
#
_entry.id   61fe0ff688f9ee441dd6f91700b97d7f
#
_cell.length_a   1.000
_cell.length_b   1.000
_cell.length_c   1.000
_cell.angle_alpha   90.00
_cell.angle_beta   90.00
_cell.angle_gamma   90.00
#
_symmetry.space_group_name_H-M   'P 1'
#
loop_
_entity.id
_entity.type
_entity.pdbx_description
1 polymer ?
#
loop_
_entity_poly.entity_id
_entity_poly.type
_entity_poly.pdbx_seq_one_letter_code
_entity_poly.pdbx_strand_id
1 'polypeptide(L)'
;MTVATLPDVVSETAATPSPRCLVREVIALPGGRTLEYDYFDASPATMERLTDVLFKEHWRDIVVGPCIEGAVFEIRFEKAPKVTFLDGYLTVDLGYWHFHLCTGIHRQAPTPEVARQRQVSKVAFFLQRGQRCGGGRSWGLRLWNGAGEQMTTVFLPNPYLTDEMKVRKTPDWNRLALWHKLREIFLGEPAPADLADHYSREPHESLHH
;
A
#
# COMPACT_ATOMS: atom_id res chain seq x y z
N MET A 1 -46.66 31.95 -10.57
CA MET A 1 -45.84 30.73 -10.42
C MET A 1 -44.45 31.14 -9.98
N THR A 2 -44.16 30.97 -8.72
CA THR A 2 -42.86 31.36 -8.13
C THR A 2 -41.95 30.14 -8.17
N VAL A 3 -40.86 30.24 -8.94
CA VAL A 3 -39.85 29.20 -9.03
C VAL A 3 -38.98 29.31 -7.76
N ALA A 4 -39.03 28.30 -6.91
CA ALA A 4 -38.17 28.21 -5.74
C ALA A 4 -36.77 27.78 -6.21
N THR A 5 -35.78 28.63 -6.01
CA THR A 5 -34.36 28.36 -6.21
C THR A 5 -33.89 27.44 -5.07
N LEU A 6 -33.39 26.24 -5.44
CA LEU A 6 -32.74 25.32 -4.50
C LEU A 6 -31.42 25.96 -4.03
N PRO A 7 -31.07 25.85 -2.74
CA PRO A 7 -29.78 26.33 -2.26
C PRO A 7 -28.63 25.50 -2.85
N ASP A 8 -27.58 26.19 -3.29
CA ASP A 8 -26.32 25.64 -3.72
C ASP A 8 -25.74 24.75 -2.58
N VAL A 9 -25.61 23.46 -2.87
CA VAL A 9 -24.88 22.54 -2.01
C VAL A 9 -23.41 22.91 -2.11
N VAL A 10 -22.92 23.69 -1.16
CA VAL A 10 -21.49 23.94 -0.98
C VAL A 10 -20.85 22.58 -0.70
N SER A 11 -20.13 22.05 -1.68
CA SER A 11 -19.28 20.87 -1.50
C SER A 11 -18.17 21.25 -0.51
N GLU A 12 -18.34 20.84 0.73
CA GLU A 12 -17.27 20.88 1.71
C GLU A 12 -16.17 19.92 1.22
N THR A 13 -15.14 20.49 0.62
CA THR A 13 -13.90 19.76 0.32
C THR A 13 -13.29 19.38 1.67
N ALA A 14 -13.52 18.13 2.09
CA ALA A 14 -12.90 17.57 3.28
C ALA A 14 -11.38 17.74 3.14
N ALA A 15 -10.77 18.50 4.05
CA ALA A 15 -9.33 18.71 4.07
C ALA A 15 -8.63 17.34 4.17
N THR A 16 -7.62 17.13 3.32
CA THR A 16 -6.80 15.93 3.40
C THR A 16 -6.16 15.87 4.79
N PRO A 17 -6.32 14.77 5.54
CA PRO A 17 -5.73 14.64 6.86
C PRO A 17 -4.22 14.87 6.82
N SER A 18 -3.68 15.49 7.89
CA SER A 18 -2.24 15.68 8.01
C SER A 18 -1.53 14.32 8.05
N PRO A 19 -0.40 14.16 7.32
CA PRO A 19 0.37 12.92 7.32
C PRO A 19 0.82 12.55 8.73
N ARG A 20 0.45 11.35 9.21
CA ARG A 20 0.90 10.84 10.51
C ARG A 20 0.69 9.33 10.64
N CYS A 21 1.55 8.68 11.41
CA CYS A 21 1.30 7.33 11.91
C CYS A 21 0.20 7.40 12.98
N LEU A 22 -0.89 6.65 12.80
CA LEU A 22 -1.99 6.58 13.75
C LEU A 22 -1.71 5.56 14.85
N VAL A 23 -1.22 4.38 14.46
CA VAL A 23 -0.89 3.26 15.34
C VAL A 23 0.31 2.52 14.77
N ARG A 24 1.24 2.16 15.65
CA ARG A 24 2.35 1.24 15.34
C ARG A 24 2.13 -0.08 16.08
N GLU A 25 2.23 -1.19 15.35
CA GLU A 25 2.00 -2.53 15.87
C GLU A 25 3.16 -3.44 15.47
N VAL A 26 3.62 -4.29 16.40
CA VAL A 26 4.64 -5.32 16.13
C VAL A 26 4.06 -6.67 16.52
N ILE A 27 4.00 -7.58 15.56
CA ILE A 27 3.46 -8.93 15.71
C ILE A 27 4.60 -9.93 15.65
N ALA A 28 4.77 -10.72 16.70
CA ALA A 28 5.65 -11.88 16.68
C ALA A 28 4.99 -13.03 15.89
N LEU A 29 5.71 -13.57 14.92
CA LEU A 29 5.27 -14.68 14.09
C LEU A 29 6.06 -15.95 14.43
N PRO A 30 5.54 -17.15 14.11
CA PRO A 30 6.26 -18.41 14.32
C PRO A 30 7.63 -18.42 13.66
N GLY A 31 8.61 -19.05 14.31
CA GLY A 31 9.98 -19.18 13.79
C GLY A 31 10.85 -17.92 13.96
N GLY A 32 10.56 -17.09 14.96
CA GLY A 32 11.33 -15.88 15.25
C GLY A 32 11.13 -14.72 14.26
N ARG A 33 10.15 -14.83 13.38
CA ARG A 33 9.77 -13.77 12.45
C ARG A 33 9.02 -12.66 13.17
N THR A 34 9.11 -11.44 12.63
CA THR A 34 8.32 -10.28 13.08
C THR A 34 7.65 -9.60 11.91
N LEU A 35 6.52 -8.99 12.21
CA LEU A 35 5.74 -8.18 11.27
C LEU A 35 5.39 -6.87 11.97
N GLU A 36 5.92 -5.78 11.44
CA GLU A 36 5.71 -4.43 11.93
C GLU A 36 4.71 -3.73 11.03
N TYR A 37 3.72 -3.05 11.60
CA TYR A 37 2.74 -2.24 10.88
C TYR A 37 2.76 -0.80 11.38
N ASP A 38 2.78 0.16 10.45
CA ASP A 38 2.53 1.57 10.71
C ASP A 38 1.24 1.95 9.99
N TYR A 39 0.14 2.04 10.75
CA TYR A 39 -1.18 2.39 10.23
C TYR A 39 -1.29 3.89 10.01
N PHE A 40 -1.98 4.28 8.94
CA PHE A 40 -2.27 5.68 8.64
C PHE A 40 -3.72 5.87 8.16
N ASP A 41 -4.08 7.08 7.81
CA ASP A 41 -5.43 7.42 7.39
C ASP A 41 -5.85 6.64 6.15
N ALA A 42 -7.05 6.03 6.21
CA ALA A 42 -7.66 5.26 5.13
C ALA A 42 -8.87 5.98 4.51
N SER A 43 -8.97 7.31 4.68
CA SER A 43 -10.04 8.09 4.06
C SER A 43 -10.01 7.95 2.53
N PRO A 44 -11.15 8.12 1.85
CA PRO A 44 -11.20 8.05 0.39
C PRO A 44 -10.19 8.96 -0.30
N ALA A 45 -9.97 10.18 0.21
CA ALA A 45 -9.01 11.13 -0.34
C ALA A 45 -7.56 10.63 -0.19
N THR A 46 -7.21 10.05 0.96
CA THR A 46 -5.90 9.44 1.19
C THR A 46 -5.70 8.22 0.28
N MET A 47 -6.72 7.38 0.13
CA MET A 47 -6.65 6.20 -0.73
C MET A 47 -6.53 6.58 -2.21
N GLU A 48 -7.22 7.59 -2.69
CA GLU A 48 -7.07 8.11 -4.05
C GLU A 48 -5.64 8.59 -4.28
N ARG A 49 -5.10 9.41 -3.38
CA ARG A 49 -3.71 9.88 -3.46
C ARG A 49 -2.70 8.73 -3.44
N LEU A 50 -2.89 7.75 -2.54
CA LEU A 50 -2.00 6.58 -2.45
C LEU A 50 -2.00 5.78 -3.75
N THR A 51 -3.18 5.50 -4.29
CA THR A 51 -3.31 4.70 -5.51
C THR A 51 -2.80 5.45 -6.74
N ASP A 52 -2.94 6.76 -6.79
CA ASP A 52 -2.34 7.59 -7.86
C ASP A 52 -0.81 7.50 -7.82
N VAL A 53 -0.19 7.71 -6.67
CA VAL A 53 1.26 7.57 -6.51
C VAL A 53 1.73 6.17 -6.88
N LEU A 54 1.05 5.11 -6.41
CA LEU A 54 1.46 3.74 -6.68
C LEU A 54 1.29 3.35 -8.16
N PHE A 55 0.11 3.58 -8.74
CA PHE A 55 -0.26 3.01 -10.05
C PHE A 55 -0.05 3.96 -11.23
N LYS A 56 0.07 5.26 -11.02
CA LYS A 56 0.38 6.23 -12.09
C LYS A 56 1.86 6.62 -12.10
N GLU A 57 2.48 6.85 -10.91
CA GLU A 57 3.86 7.31 -10.83
C GLU A 57 4.87 6.16 -10.70
N HIS A 58 4.57 5.15 -9.85
CA HIS A 58 5.51 4.10 -9.43
C HIS A 58 5.10 2.68 -9.82
N TRP A 59 4.26 2.53 -10.83
CA TRP A 59 3.76 1.23 -11.27
C TRP A 59 4.85 0.21 -11.64
N ARG A 60 6.02 0.68 -12.11
CA ARG A 60 7.17 -0.18 -12.47
C ARG A 60 7.88 -0.78 -11.26
N ASP A 61 7.81 -0.06 -10.14
CA ASP A 61 8.58 -0.35 -8.94
C ASP A 61 7.84 -1.29 -7.98
N ILE A 62 6.56 -1.54 -8.21
CA ILE A 62 5.70 -2.28 -7.30
C ILE A 62 5.32 -3.66 -7.83
N VAL A 63 5.05 -4.58 -6.89
CA VAL A 63 4.38 -5.85 -7.13
C VAL A 63 3.11 -5.86 -6.31
N VAL A 64 1.97 -6.16 -6.92
CA VAL A 64 0.67 -6.07 -6.25
C VAL A 64 -0.15 -7.34 -6.42
N GLY A 65 -0.91 -7.68 -5.40
CA GLY A 65 -1.91 -8.74 -5.48
C GLY A 65 -2.41 -9.21 -4.12
N PRO A 66 -3.49 -10.00 -4.10
CA PRO A 66 -3.95 -10.62 -2.88
C PRO A 66 -2.91 -11.63 -2.38
N CYS A 67 -2.60 -11.51 -1.09
CA CYS A 67 -1.65 -12.36 -0.39
C CYS A 67 -2.34 -12.81 0.89
N ILE A 68 -2.92 -14.00 0.87
CA ILE A 68 -3.68 -14.59 1.97
C ILE A 68 -3.00 -15.87 2.44
N GLU A 69 -3.42 -16.43 3.57
CA GLU A 69 -2.88 -17.68 4.05
C GLU A 69 -3.08 -18.80 3.02
N GLY A 70 -1.98 -19.39 2.60
CA GLY A 70 -1.98 -20.50 1.62
C GLY A 70 -2.11 -20.08 0.16
N ALA A 71 -2.28 -18.79 -0.18
CA ALA A 71 -2.35 -18.33 -1.57
C ALA A 71 -1.73 -16.94 -1.76
N VAL A 72 -0.89 -16.83 -2.79
CA VAL A 72 -0.26 -15.57 -3.19
C VAL A 72 -0.45 -15.38 -4.68
N PHE A 73 -0.90 -14.20 -5.06
CA PHE A 73 -1.00 -13.79 -6.46
C PHE A 73 -0.26 -12.46 -6.62
N GLU A 74 0.85 -12.46 -7.34
CA GLU A 74 1.74 -11.32 -7.51
C GLU A 74 1.77 -10.86 -8.96
N ILE A 75 1.45 -9.60 -9.17
CA ILE A 75 1.40 -8.96 -10.47
C ILE A 75 2.54 -7.95 -10.57
N ARG A 76 3.33 -8.04 -11.62
CA ARG A 76 4.24 -7.01 -12.09
C ARG A 76 3.68 -6.37 -13.35
N PHE A 77 3.87 -5.07 -13.46
CA PHE A 77 3.39 -4.32 -14.60
C PHE A 77 4.47 -4.22 -15.67
N GLU A 78 4.17 -4.72 -16.86
CA GLU A 78 5.05 -4.58 -18.05
C GLU A 78 4.88 -3.24 -18.75
N LYS A 79 3.71 -2.62 -18.58
CA LYS A 79 3.35 -1.31 -19.12
C LYS A 79 2.51 -0.54 -18.10
N ALA A 80 2.44 0.79 -18.27
CA ALA A 80 1.59 1.62 -17.43
C ALA A 80 0.13 1.15 -17.48
N PRO A 81 -0.50 0.85 -16.33
CA PRO A 81 -1.90 0.49 -16.30
C PRO A 81 -2.78 1.72 -16.57
N LYS A 82 -3.97 1.49 -17.10
CA LYS A 82 -5.01 2.52 -17.11
C LYS A 82 -5.70 2.50 -15.75
N VAL A 83 -5.68 3.63 -15.06
CA VAL A 83 -6.28 3.80 -13.73
C VAL A 83 -7.54 4.64 -13.85
N THR A 84 -8.66 4.12 -13.36
CA THR A 84 -9.95 4.82 -13.35
C THR A 84 -10.66 4.63 -12.02
N PHE A 85 -11.52 5.59 -11.65
CA PHE A 85 -12.36 5.52 -10.46
C PHE A 85 -13.82 5.60 -10.88
N LEU A 86 -14.63 4.69 -10.35
CA LEU A 86 -16.07 4.68 -10.57
C LEU A 86 -16.79 4.12 -9.35
N ASP A 87 -17.72 4.89 -8.80
CA ASP A 87 -18.60 4.51 -7.69
C ASP A 87 -17.84 3.87 -6.50
N GLY A 88 -16.76 4.55 -6.07
CA GLY A 88 -15.93 4.11 -4.95
C GLY A 88 -14.89 3.05 -5.29
N TYR A 89 -14.89 2.51 -6.51
CA TYR A 89 -13.91 1.54 -6.96
C TYR A 89 -12.80 2.17 -7.78
N LEU A 90 -11.57 1.90 -7.39
CA LEU A 90 -10.41 1.97 -8.25
C LEU A 90 -10.43 0.78 -9.21
N THR A 91 -10.20 1.03 -10.50
CA THR A 91 -9.90 0.00 -11.50
C THR A 91 -8.50 0.21 -12.02
N VAL A 92 -7.68 -0.83 -11.95
CA VAL A 92 -6.34 -0.90 -12.53
C VAL A 92 -6.41 -1.88 -13.70
N ASP A 93 -6.35 -1.35 -14.93
CA ASP A 93 -6.57 -2.09 -16.16
C ASP A 93 -5.26 -2.27 -16.92
N LEU A 94 -4.92 -3.51 -17.23
CA LEU A 94 -3.72 -3.94 -17.98
C LEU A 94 -4.04 -4.45 -19.37
N GLY A 95 -5.31 -4.36 -19.81
CA GLY A 95 -5.81 -4.77 -21.10
C GLY A 95 -6.41 -6.17 -21.09
N TYR A 96 -5.60 -7.22 -20.85
CA TYR A 96 -6.09 -8.60 -20.82
C TYR A 96 -6.82 -8.95 -19.52
N TRP A 97 -6.52 -8.25 -18.45
CA TRP A 97 -7.10 -8.42 -17.14
C TRP A 97 -6.98 -7.12 -16.34
N HIS A 98 -7.82 -7.00 -15.37
CA HIS A 98 -7.89 -5.85 -14.48
C HIS A 98 -8.30 -6.30 -13.08
N PHE A 99 -8.06 -5.47 -12.09
CA PHE A 99 -8.60 -5.67 -10.75
C PHE A 99 -9.31 -4.41 -10.27
N HIS A 100 -10.25 -4.62 -9.35
CA HIS A 100 -11.00 -3.56 -8.71
C HIS A 100 -10.70 -3.56 -7.21
N LEU A 101 -10.54 -2.37 -6.65
CA LEU A 101 -10.33 -2.17 -5.23
C LEU A 101 -11.30 -1.09 -4.74
N CYS A 102 -12.16 -1.42 -3.78
CA CYS A 102 -13.10 -0.46 -3.21
C CYS A 102 -12.38 0.49 -2.25
N THR A 103 -11.88 1.62 -2.76
CA THR A 103 -11.11 2.61 -1.99
C THR A 103 -11.97 3.78 -1.51
N GLY A 104 -13.19 3.90 -2.01
CA GLY A 104 -14.11 4.98 -1.70
C GLY A 104 -15.53 4.49 -1.39
N ILE A 105 -16.48 5.40 -1.36
CA ILE A 105 -17.88 5.09 -1.04
C ILE A 105 -18.56 4.43 -2.23
N HIS A 106 -18.97 3.17 -2.08
CA HIS A 106 -19.77 2.45 -3.06
C HIS A 106 -21.25 2.79 -2.89
N ARG A 107 -21.76 3.75 -3.65
CA ARG A 107 -23.12 4.29 -3.53
C ARG A 107 -24.20 3.31 -4.03
N GLN A 108 -23.84 2.46 -4.99
CA GLN A 108 -24.75 1.43 -5.55
C GLN A 108 -24.71 0.10 -4.76
N ALA A 109 -24.08 0.06 -3.59
CA ALA A 109 -24.13 -1.11 -2.73
C ALA A 109 -25.58 -1.38 -2.28
N PRO A 110 -25.96 -2.68 -2.11
CA PRO A 110 -27.32 -3.04 -1.70
C PRO A 110 -27.76 -2.41 -0.37
N THR A 111 -26.84 -2.25 0.57
CA THR A 111 -27.06 -1.58 1.86
C THR A 111 -25.83 -0.77 2.27
N PRO A 112 -25.99 0.23 3.17
CA PRO A 112 -24.85 0.97 3.73
C PRO A 112 -23.85 0.07 4.46
N GLU A 113 -24.29 -1.02 5.08
CA GLU A 113 -23.44 -2.01 5.75
C GLU A 113 -22.53 -2.71 4.74
N VAL A 114 -23.09 -3.17 3.61
CA VAL A 114 -22.33 -3.79 2.52
C VAL A 114 -21.33 -2.79 1.90
N ALA A 115 -21.72 -1.52 1.75
CA ALA A 115 -20.80 -0.47 1.31
C ALA A 115 -19.58 -0.35 2.24
N ARG A 116 -19.83 -0.26 3.56
CA ARG A 116 -18.76 -0.17 4.56
C ARG A 116 -17.89 -1.42 4.61
N GLN A 117 -18.49 -2.62 4.50
CA GLN A 117 -17.72 -3.88 4.49
C GLN A 117 -16.78 -3.98 3.30
N ARG A 118 -17.17 -3.48 2.13
CA ARG A 118 -16.36 -3.54 0.90
C ARG A 118 -15.23 -2.52 0.87
N GLN A 119 -15.45 -1.36 1.47
CA GLN A 119 -14.50 -0.25 1.41
C GLN A 119 -13.23 -0.54 2.22
N VAL A 120 -12.09 -0.07 1.72
CA VAL A 120 -10.84 -0.02 2.51
C VAL A 120 -11.12 0.74 3.82
N SER A 121 -10.87 0.08 4.93
CA SER A 121 -11.05 0.63 6.29
C SER A 121 -9.75 0.78 7.05
N LYS A 122 -8.73 0.01 6.66
CA LYS A 122 -7.37 0.10 7.22
C LYS A 122 -6.34 -0.01 6.12
N VAL A 123 -5.27 0.74 6.27
CA VAL A 123 -4.06 0.68 5.45
C VAL A 123 -2.85 0.82 6.36
N ALA A 124 -1.80 0.07 6.07
CA ALA A 124 -0.55 0.18 6.82
C ALA A 124 0.65 -0.06 5.92
N PHE A 125 1.74 0.62 6.20
CA PHE A 125 3.06 0.15 5.82
C PHE A 125 3.41 -1.07 6.62
N PHE A 126 4.08 -2.05 6.01
CA PHE A 126 4.61 -3.19 6.74
C PHE A 126 6.09 -3.41 6.47
N LEU A 127 6.78 -3.86 7.52
CA LEU A 127 8.11 -4.46 7.43
C LEU A 127 8.04 -5.84 8.06
N GLN A 128 8.30 -6.86 7.26
CA GLN A 128 8.40 -8.23 7.74
C GLN A 128 9.86 -8.65 7.80
N ARG A 129 10.28 -9.28 8.91
CA ARG A 129 11.64 -9.77 9.16
C ARG A 129 11.66 -11.27 9.40
N GLY A 130 12.79 -11.92 9.16
CA GLY A 130 13.03 -13.34 9.42
C GLY A 130 12.39 -14.26 8.38
N GLN A 131 12.15 -13.81 7.15
CA GLN A 131 11.67 -14.64 6.06
C GLN A 131 12.82 -15.49 5.48
N ARG A 132 12.49 -16.70 4.96
CA ARG A 132 13.48 -17.55 4.30
C ARG A 132 13.82 -17.10 2.88
N CYS A 133 12.96 -16.33 2.24
CA CYS A 133 13.15 -15.79 0.90
C CYS A 133 13.30 -14.27 0.92
N GLY A 134 13.81 -13.69 -0.17
CA GLY A 134 13.88 -12.23 -0.33
C GLY A 134 14.88 -11.53 0.59
N GLY A 135 15.93 -12.23 1.05
CA GLY A 135 16.94 -11.62 1.91
C GLY A 135 16.52 -11.42 3.37
N GLY A 136 15.52 -12.18 3.83
CA GLY A 136 15.07 -12.14 5.22
C GLY A 136 14.07 -11.02 5.54
N ARG A 137 13.87 -10.06 4.65
CA ARG A 137 13.00 -8.91 4.88
C ARG A 137 12.14 -8.58 3.67
N SER A 138 10.94 -8.02 3.91
CA SER A 138 10.14 -7.40 2.86
C SER A 138 9.42 -6.15 3.37
N TRP A 139 9.24 -5.20 2.46
CA TRP A 139 8.63 -3.89 2.69
C TRP A 139 7.43 -3.73 1.78
N GLY A 140 6.38 -3.10 2.28
CA GLY A 140 5.21 -2.85 1.45
C GLY A 140 4.06 -2.18 2.19
N LEU A 141 2.88 -2.27 1.56
CA LEU A 141 1.62 -1.82 2.12
C LEU A 141 0.62 -2.97 2.11
N ARG A 142 -0.27 -2.98 3.10
CA ARG A 142 -1.43 -3.85 3.15
C ARG A 142 -2.70 -3.04 3.36
N LEU A 143 -3.76 -3.49 2.71
CA LEU A 143 -5.07 -2.88 2.77
C LEU A 143 -6.08 -3.91 3.24
N TRP A 144 -6.99 -3.50 4.13
CA TRP A 144 -8.08 -4.33 4.65
C TRP A 144 -9.41 -3.64 4.44
N ASN A 145 -10.46 -4.44 4.20
CA ASN A 145 -11.83 -3.97 4.07
C ASN A 145 -12.49 -3.71 5.44
N GLY A 146 -13.75 -3.25 5.42
CA GLY A 146 -14.52 -2.97 6.64
C GLY A 146 -14.90 -4.22 7.45
N ALA A 147 -14.79 -5.42 6.86
CA ALA A 147 -14.93 -6.69 7.57
C ALA A 147 -13.61 -7.15 8.24
N GLY A 148 -12.51 -6.42 8.05
CA GLY A 148 -11.18 -6.77 8.55
C GLY A 148 -10.42 -7.78 7.70
N GLU A 149 -10.92 -8.11 6.52
CA GLU A 149 -10.28 -9.03 5.59
C GLU A 149 -9.21 -8.31 4.76
N GLN A 150 -8.06 -8.95 4.56
CA GLN A 150 -7.01 -8.42 3.72
C GLN A 150 -7.43 -8.42 2.26
N MET A 151 -7.41 -7.25 1.63
CA MET A 151 -7.81 -7.07 0.23
C MET A 151 -6.63 -7.26 -0.73
N THR A 152 -5.51 -6.61 -0.41
CA THR A 152 -4.32 -6.65 -1.26
C THR A 152 -3.06 -6.32 -0.47
N THR A 153 -1.93 -6.75 -1.02
CA THR A 153 -0.58 -6.36 -0.61
C THR A 153 0.10 -5.66 -1.78
N VAL A 154 0.81 -4.59 -1.51
CA VAL A 154 1.72 -3.93 -2.45
C VAL A 154 3.13 -4.09 -1.92
N PHE A 155 3.95 -4.89 -2.59
CA PHE A 155 5.37 -5.01 -2.26
C PHE A 155 6.16 -3.89 -2.93
N LEU A 156 7.05 -3.30 -2.19
CA LEU A 156 7.98 -2.27 -2.64
C LEU A 156 9.34 -2.87 -2.98
N PRO A 157 10.22 -2.13 -3.68
CA PRO A 157 11.53 -2.62 -4.07
C PRO A 157 12.32 -3.14 -2.86
N ASN A 158 12.81 -4.37 -2.98
CA ASN A 158 13.56 -5.03 -1.91
C ASN A 158 15.06 -4.87 -2.14
N PRO A 159 15.84 -4.34 -1.18
CA PRO A 159 17.30 -4.18 -1.28
C PRO A 159 18.06 -5.46 -1.59
N TYR A 160 17.55 -6.60 -1.13
CA TYR A 160 18.19 -7.90 -1.30
C TYR A 160 17.89 -8.58 -2.64
N LEU A 161 17.05 -7.97 -3.50
CA LEU A 161 16.66 -8.54 -4.78
C LEU A 161 17.05 -7.63 -5.96
N THR A 162 17.34 -8.24 -7.10
CA THR A 162 17.43 -7.54 -8.39
C THR A 162 16.03 -7.32 -8.96
N ASP A 163 15.94 -6.65 -10.12
CA ASP A 163 14.66 -6.47 -10.81
C ASP A 163 14.12 -7.80 -11.38
N GLU A 164 15.01 -8.77 -11.63
CA GLU A 164 14.65 -10.14 -12.03
C GLU A 164 14.37 -11.07 -10.83
N MET A 165 14.20 -10.50 -9.61
CA MET A 165 13.95 -11.24 -8.36
C MET A 165 15.07 -12.21 -7.94
N LYS A 166 16.29 -11.98 -8.40
CA LYS A 166 17.46 -12.75 -7.95
C LYS A 166 18.04 -12.15 -6.69
N VAL A 167 18.49 -13.02 -5.78
CA VAL A 167 19.11 -12.59 -4.52
C VAL A 167 20.46 -11.90 -4.80
N ARG A 168 20.65 -10.72 -4.22
CA ARG A 168 21.91 -9.97 -4.26
C ARG A 168 22.86 -10.45 -3.17
N LYS A 169 24.15 -10.46 -3.45
CA LYS A 169 25.19 -10.74 -2.44
C LYS A 169 25.29 -9.62 -1.38
N THR A 170 25.08 -8.39 -1.81
CA THR A 170 25.07 -7.17 -0.97
C THR A 170 23.78 -6.42 -1.22
N PRO A 171 23.09 -5.95 -0.17
CA PRO A 171 21.86 -5.20 -0.34
C PRO A 171 22.14 -3.85 -1.01
N ASP A 172 21.23 -3.42 -1.88
CA ASP A 172 21.20 -2.09 -2.48
C ASP A 172 20.15 -1.25 -1.75
N TRP A 173 20.58 -0.53 -0.73
CA TRP A 173 19.67 0.24 0.13
C TRP A 173 18.97 1.39 -0.59
N ASN A 174 19.48 1.88 -1.71
CA ASN A 174 18.80 2.89 -2.53
C ASN A 174 17.45 2.41 -3.07
N ARG A 175 17.23 1.10 -3.13
CA ARG A 175 15.92 0.54 -3.50
C ARG A 175 14.82 0.86 -2.49
N LEU A 176 15.14 1.29 -1.28
CA LEU A 176 14.19 1.78 -0.29
C LEU A 176 13.76 3.25 -0.50
N ALA A 177 14.24 3.92 -1.54
CA ALA A 177 13.86 5.30 -1.81
C ALA A 177 12.34 5.49 -1.91
N LEU A 178 11.63 4.56 -2.59
CA LEU A 178 10.17 4.62 -2.67
C LEU A 178 9.50 4.37 -1.32
N TRP A 179 10.01 3.43 -0.51
CA TRP A 179 9.53 3.19 0.85
C TRP A 179 9.57 4.47 1.70
N HIS A 180 10.68 5.16 1.69
CA HIS A 180 10.84 6.40 2.46
C HIS A 180 10.02 7.55 1.88
N LYS A 181 9.99 7.71 0.55
CA LYS A 181 9.13 8.71 -0.12
C LYS A 181 7.67 8.57 0.30
N LEU A 182 7.14 7.34 0.27
CA LEU A 182 5.75 7.09 0.66
C LEU A 182 5.52 7.36 2.15
N ARG A 183 6.44 6.97 3.03
CA ARG A 183 6.34 7.24 4.47
C ARG A 183 6.38 8.74 4.77
N GLU A 184 7.18 9.50 4.06
CA GLU A 184 7.17 10.97 4.16
C GLU A 184 5.82 11.54 3.76
N ILE A 185 5.24 11.09 2.63
CA ILE A 185 3.96 11.57 2.12
C ILE A 185 2.79 11.23 3.07
N PHE A 186 2.75 10.01 3.62
CA PHE A 186 1.57 9.50 4.34
C PHE A 186 1.74 9.42 5.86
N LEU A 187 2.98 9.37 6.36
CA LEU A 187 3.26 9.36 7.80
C LEU A 187 3.92 10.65 8.30
N GLY A 188 4.43 11.51 7.40
CA GLY A 188 5.21 12.69 7.77
C GLY A 188 6.61 12.35 8.29
N GLU A 189 7.11 11.16 8.00
CA GLU A 189 8.44 10.70 8.44
C GLU A 189 9.49 11.04 7.36
N PRO A 190 10.44 11.94 7.61
CA PRO A 190 11.40 12.36 6.61
C PRO A 190 12.32 11.19 6.20
N ALA A 191 12.65 11.15 4.91
CA ALA A 191 13.62 10.17 4.42
C ALA A 191 15.01 10.44 5.01
N PRO A 192 15.79 9.38 5.34
CA PRO A 192 17.22 9.55 5.68
C PRO A 192 17.97 10.23 4.53
N ALA A 193 18.91 11.11 4.87
CA ALA A 193 19.72 11.81 3.87
C ALA A 193 20.59 10.85 3.05
N ASP A 194 21.09 9.77 3.66
CA ASP A 194 21.85 8.69 3.02
C ASP A 194 21.31 7.34 3.50
N LEU A 195 20.67 6.61 2.59
CA LEU A 195 20.08 5.30 2.89
C LEU A 195 21.16 4.23 3.15
N ALA A 196 22.30 4.30 2.48
CA ALA A 196 23.36 3.32 2.67
C ALA A 196 23.98 3.46 4.06
N ASP A 197 24.27 4.68 4.52
CA ASP A 197 24.77 4.93 5.87
C ASP A 197 23.73 4.58 6.93
N HIS A 198 22.46 4.95 6.71
CA HIS A 198 21.37 4.67 7.64
C HIS A 198 21.22 3.17 7.93
N TYR A 199 21.28 2.34 6.88
CA TYR A 199 21.10 0.89 6.99
C TYR A 199 22.39 0.10 7.21
N SER A 200 23.57 0.72 7.06
CA SER A 200 24.87 0.07 7.27
C SER A 200 25.06 -0.44 8.71
N ARG A 201 24.37 0.20 9.65
CA ARG A 201 24.44 -0.11 11.10
C ARG A 201 23.41 -1.15 11.54
N GLU A 202 22.49 -1.53 10.66
CA GLU A 202 21.55 -2.62 10.99
C GLU A 202 22.28 -3.97 10.96
N PRO A 203 22.02 -4.85 11.96
CA PRO A 203 22.62 -6.17 11.96
C PRO A 203 22.24 -6.92 10.69
N HIS A 204 23.23 -7.43 9.96
CA HIS A 204 23.02 -8.34 8.85
C HIS A 204 22.36 -9.60 9.41
N GLU A 205 21.09 -9.82 9.08
CA GLU A 205 20.48 -11.13 9.28
C GLU A 205 21.22 -12.11 8.35
N SER A 206 21.95 -13.06 8.96
CA SER A 206 22.70 -14.08 8.22
C SER A 206 21.71 -14.82 7.32
N LEU A 207 21.89 -14.70 6.00
CA LEU A 207 21.18 -15.53 5.04
C LEU A 207 21.71 -16.94 5.20
N HIS A 208 21.13 -17.73 6.09
CA HIS A 208 21.38 -19.15 6.16
C HIS A 208 20.77 -19.80 4.92
N HIS A 209 21.66 -20.27 4.02
CA HIS A 209 21.34 -21.07 2.86
C HIS A 209 20.77 -22.43 3.24
#